data_60bc76b88e1b07f40f11c0fffbcd5d1a
#
_entry.id   60bc76b88e1b07f40f11c0fffbcd5d1a
#
_cell.length_a   1.000
_cell.length_b   1.000
_cell.length_c   1.000
_cell.angle_alpha   90.00
_cell.angle_beta   90.00
_cell.angle_gamma   90.00
#
_symmetry.space_group_name_H-M   'P 1'
#
loop_
_entity.id
_entity.type
_entity.pdbx_description
1 polymer ?
#
loop_
_entity_poly.entity_id
_entity_poly.type
_entity_poly.pdbx_seq_one_letter_code
_entity_poly.pdbx_strand_id
1 'polypeptide(L)'
;MKANTMRAVVHDRYGPPDVLLLEEVERPVPQVDEVLVRVHATTVTRTDCHMRKASPFIWRFMLGLTRPKRRILGVEFAGVIETVGAAVSDFDVGDRVFGLRNGAHAEYVCVREAGLIARMPAGMTFDEAAGVCDGMSQAAGHLREGGVETGTRLLVYGASGSCGTAAVQLARELGAHVTAVCNTKNVALVRSLGADEVIDYLQEDFTKKGQTYDVILDAVGKHSFFRSRHSLVPGGLYVATDRLYNFPLALVTSWLGRRKVVFTVSGHQRDDILFLKELIEAGRFRAVIDRTYPLEDVVEATRYVESWQKTGNVVLTLNGGLAR
;
A
#
# COMPACT_ATOMS: atom_id res chain seq x y z
N MET A 1 -16.61 36.29 0.69
CA MET A 1 -15.84 35.21 1.35
C MET A 1 -16.20 33.95 0.60
N LYS A 2 -15.23 33.33 -0.13
CA LYS A 2 -15.47 32.01 -0.71
C LYS A 2 -15.82 31.05 0.42
N ALA A 3 -16.84 30.26 0.22
CA ALA A 3 -17.22 29.20 1.15
C ALA A 3 -15.97 28.38 1.52
N ASN A 4 -15.96 27.83 2.73
CA ASN A 4 -14.88 26.98 3.24
C ASN A 4 -14.96 25.61 2.52
N THR A 5 -14.68 25.61 1.20
CA THR A 5 -14.74 24.42 0.32
C THR A 5 -13.35 23.99 -0.11
N MET A 6 -13.24 22.74 -0.56
CA MET A 6 -12.05 22.13 -1.15
C MET A 6 -12.46 21.24 -2.32
N ARG A 7 -11.54 20.99 -3.24
CA ARG A 7 -11.72 19.99 -4.28
C ARG A 7 -11.42 18.60 -3.72
N ALA A 8 -12.28 17.64 -4.06
CA ALA A 8 -12.09 16.23 -3.68
C ALA A 8 -12.64 15.30 -4.76
N VAL A 9 -12.06 14.12 -4.87
CA VAL A 9 -12.58 13.03 -5.68
C VAL A 9 -13.62 12.27 -4.88
N VAL A 10 -14.84 12.31 -5.34
CA VAL A 10 -16.00 11.68 -4.68
C VAL A 10 -16.57 10.53 -5.50
N HIS A 11 -17.25 9.61 -4.83
CA HIS A 11 -18.09 8.59 -5.46
C HIS A 11 -19.33 8.32 -4.62
N ASP A 12 -20.51 8.41 -5.24
CA ASP A 12 -21.80 8.21 -4.57
C ASP A 12 -22.39 6.82 -4.78
N ARG A 13 -21.76 6.03 -5.65
CA ARG A 13 -22.13 4.66 -5.96
C ARG A 13 -20.91 3.78 -6.21
N TYR A 14 -21.07 2.49 -5.97
CA TYR A 14 -20.07 1.51 -6.37
C TYR A 14 -20.09 1.29 -7.88
N GLY A 15 -18.92 1.07 -8.49
CA GLY A 15 -18.88 0.86 -9.93
C GLY A 15 -17.48 0.90 -10.56
N PRO A 16 -17.41 1.09 -11.89
CA PRO A 16 -16.16 1.25 -12.64
C PRO A 16 -15.49 2.60 -12.31
N PRO A 17 -14.25 2.87 -12.78
CA PRO A 17 -13.55 4.13 -12.53
C PRO A 17 -14.36 5.40 -12.83
N ASP A 18 -15.25 5.34 -13.78
CA ASP A 18 -16.11 6.47 -14.22
C ASP A 18 -17.12 6.95 -13.16
N VAL A 19 -17.23 6.28 -12.02
CA VAL A 19 -18.05 6.79 -10.91
C VAL A 19 -17.31 7.83 -10.06
N LEU A 20 -16.00 8.01 -10.30
CA LEU A 20 -15.18 9.01 -9.61
C LEU A 20 -15.39 10.37 -10.26
N LEU A 21 -15.77 11.36 -9.45
CA LEU A 21 -16.04 12.71 -9.88
C LEU A 21 -15.22 13.70 -9.04
N LEU A 22 -14.66 14.72 -9.66
CA LEU A 22 -14.04 15.83 -8.94
C LEU A 22 -15.13 16.85 -8.60
N GLU A 23 -15.32 17.11 -7.29
CA GLU A 23 -16.33 18.05 -6.80
C GLU A 23 -15.74 19.02 -5.78
N GLU A 24 -16.40 20.18 -5.63
CA GLU A 24 -16.22 21.03 -4.47
C GLU A 24 -17.06 20.51 -3.29
N VAL A 25 -16.38 20.22 -2.18
CA VAL A 25 -16.99 19.73 -0.93
C VAL A 25 -16.60 20.64 0.22
N GLU A 26 -17.28 20.51 1.35
CA GLU A 26 -16.92 21.23 2.57
C GLU A 26 -15.53 20.83 3.04
N ARG A 27 -14.69 21.82 3.35
CA ARG A 27 -13.36 21.63 3.91
C ARG A 27 -13.48 21.15 5.36
N PRO A 28 -12.79 20.07 5.77
CA PRO A 28 -12.88 19.55 7.12
C PRO A 28 -12.23 20.50 8.14
N VAL A 29 -12.78 20.51 9.35
CA VAL A 29 -12.22 21.25 10.48
C VAL A 29 -11.60 20.24 11.45
N PRO A 30 -10.32 20.42 11.84
CA PRO A 30 -9.66 19.49 12.73
C PRO A 30 -10.28 19.52 14.13
N GLN A 31 -10.39 18.35 14.74
CA GLN A 31 -10.75 18.21 16.16
C GLN A 31 -9.58 18.68 17.04
N VAL A 32 -9.79 18.70 18.35
CA VAL A 32 -8.79 19.19 19.31
C VAL A 32 -7.47 18.41 19.26
N ASP A 33 -7.50 17.11 18.90
CA ASP A 33 -6.38 16.18 18.80
C ASP A 33 -5.97 15.89 17.34
N GLU A 34 -6.45 16.68 16.38
CA GLU A 34 -6.18 16.49 14.95
C GLU A 34 -5.34 17.63 14.36
N VAL A 35 -4.61 17.32 13.33
CA VAL A 35 -3.97 18.28 12.43
C VAL A 35 -4.73 18.32 11.10
N LEU A 36 -4.85 19.52 10.51
CA LEU A 36 -5.34 19.69 9.15
C LEU A 36 -4.15 19.75 8.20
N VAL A 37 -4.05 18.76 7.33
CA VAL A 37 -3.00 18.66 6.33
C VAL A 37 -3.51 19.14 4.99
N ARG A 38 -2.81 20.10 4.39
CA ARG A 38 -2.96 20.43 2.97
C ARG A 38 -2.19 19.38 2.17
N VAL A 39 -2.92 18.55 1.45
CA VAL A 39 -2.37 17.42 0.69
C VAL A 39 -1.71 17.94 -0.58
N HIS A 40 -0.49 17.52 -0.83
CA HIS A 40 0.28 17.80 -2.03
C HIS A 40 0.34 16.59 -2.97
N ALA A 41 0.38 15.39 -2.40
CA ALA A 41 0.38 14.15 -3.15
C ALA A 41 -0.41 13.06 -2.39
N THR A 42 -1.07 12.22 -3.13
CA THR A 42 -1.73 10.99 -2.68
C THR A 42 -1.49 9.88 -3.70
N THR A 43 -2.03 8.68 -3.51
CA THR A 43 -1.84 7.57 -4.45
C THR A 43 -3.15 6.93 -4.85
N VAL A 44 -3.17 6.27 -6.00
CA VAL A 44 -4.23 5.32 -6.34
C VAL A 44 -3.73 3.91 -6.02
N THR A 45 -4.31 3.30 -4.99
CA THR A 45 -3.95 1.97 -4.53
C THR A 45 -4.94 0.90 -5.02
N ARG A 46 -4.57 -0.38 -4.86
CA ARG A 46 -5.51 -1.49 -5.05
C ARG A 46 -6.63 -1.46 -4.01
N THR A 47 -6.34 -0.99 -2.81
CA THR A 47 -7.32 -0.79 -1.73
C THR A 47 -8.41 0.18 -2.18
N ASP A 48 -8.05 1.32 -2.79
CA ASP A 48 -9.03 2.27 -3.35
C ASP A 48 -9.91 1.63 -4.42
N CYS A 49 -9.30 0.83 -5.32
CA CYS A 49 -10.04 0.11 -6.35
C CYS A 49 -11.06 -0.87 -5.75
N HIS A 50 -10.69 -1.61 -4.69
CA HIS A 50 -11.57 -2.54 -3.99
C HIS A 50 -12.69 -1.81 -3.24
N MET A 51 -12.37 -0.71 -2.56
CA MET A 51 -13.36 0.12 -1.85
C MET A 51 -14.37 0.74 -2.82
N ARG A 52 -13.90 1.28 -3.94
CA ARG A 52 -14.74 1.87 -4.98
C ARG A 52 -15.71 0.85 -5.60
N LYS A 53 -15.26 -0.38 -5.82
CA LYS A 53 -16.09 -1.47 -6.36
C LYS A 53 -16.95 -2.15 -5.32
N ALA A 54 -16.57 -2.08 -4.04
CA ALA A 54 -17.05 -2.94 -2.96
C ALA A 54 -17.07 -4.41 -3.38
N SER A 55 -15.95 -4.88 -3.90
CA SER A 55 -15.80 -6.25 -4.40
C SER A 55 -14.70 -6.97 -3.62
N PRO A 56 -14.96 -8.19 -3.14
CA PRO A 56 -16.22 -8.95 -3.22
C PRO A 56 -17.39 -8.34 -2.43
N PHE A 57 -18.60 -8.76 -2.75
CA PHE A 57 -19.85 -8.16 -2.23
C PHE A 57 -19.92 -8.09 -0.68
N ILE A 58 -19.23 -8.98 0.03
CA ILE A 58 -19.20 -9.00 1.51
C ILE A 58 -18.67 -7.68 2.09
N TRP A 59 -17.81 -6.97 1.37
CA TRP A 59 -17.32 -5.66 1.79
C TRP A 59 -18.42 -4.60 1.93
N ARG A 60 -19.56 -4.76 1.23
CA ARG A 60 -20.69 -3.82 1.36
C ARG A 60 -21.29 -3.77 2.75
N PHE A 61 -21.19 -4.83 3.54
CA PHE A 61 -21.62 -4.79 4.94
C PHE A 61 -20.81 -3.78 5.77
N MET A 62 -19.54 -3.59 5.45
CA MET A 62 -18.67 -2.63 6.13
C MET A 62 -18.70 -1.25 5.45
N LEU A 63 -18.65 -1.22 4.11
CA LEU A 63 -18.50 0.00 3.33
C LEU A 63 -19.84 0.71 3.05
N GLY A 64 -20.98 0.01 3.23
CA GLY A 64 -22.35 0.46 2.96
C GLY A 64 -23.05 -0.46 1.96
N LEU A 65 -24.26 -0.92 2.27
CA LEU A 65 -24.96 -1.94 1.48
C LEU A 65 -25.35 -1.45 0.07
N THR A 66 -25.92 -0.26 0.00
CA THR A 66 -26.47 0.30 -1.25
C THR A 66 -25.58 1.39 -1.86
N ARG A 67 -24.94 2.17 -1.02
CA ARG A 67 -24.04 3.27 -1.40
C ARG A 67 -22.85 3.34 -0.45
N PRO A 68 -21.72 3.92 -0.88
CA PRO A 68 -20.57 4.13 -0.01
C PRO A 68 -20.91 5.01 1.20
N LYS A 69 -20.46 4.60 2.38
CA LYS A 69 -20.52 5.43 3.60
C LYS A 69 -19.52 6.59 3.54
N ARG A 70 -18.37 6.35 2.88
CA ARG A 70 -17.32 7.34 2.66
C ARG A 70 -17.31 7.70 1.19
N ARG A 71 -17.56 8.97 0.90
CA ARG A 71 -17.61 9.47 -0.48
C ARG A 71 -16.23 9.71 -1.07
N ILE A 72 -15.24 10.04 -0.25
CA ILE A 72 -13.87 10.36 -0.67
C ILE A 72 -12.98 9.15 -0.42
N LEU A 73 -12.26 8.73 -1.45
CA LEU A 73 -11.24 7.68 -1.41
C LEU A 73 -9.85 8.24 -1.07
N GLY A 74 -8.82 7.42 -1.28
CA GLY A 74 -7.43 7.73 -0.96
C GLY A 74 -7.07 7.26 0.44
N VAL A 75 -6.01 6.46 0.54
CA VAL A 75 -5.54 5.91 1.82
C VAL A 75 -4.20 6.50 2.25
N GLU A 76 -3.44 7.08 1.33
CA GLU A 76 -2.12 7.67 1.57
C GLU A 76 -2.14 9.17 1.31
N PHE A 77 -1.33 9.90 2.05
CA PHE A 77 -1.14 11.33 1.83
C PHE A 77 0.30 11.76 2.13
N ALA A 78 0.72 12.81 1.46
CA ALA A 78 1.86 13.64 1.84
C ALA A 78 1.49 15.11 1.65
N GLY A 79 1.87 15.97 2.60
CA GLY A 79 1.45 17.36 2.58
C GLY A 79 2.08 18.21 3.67
N VAL A 80 1.50 19.39 3.89
CA VAL A 80 1.95 20.36 4.88
C VAL A 80 0.83 20.62 5.87
N ILE A 81 1.13 20.65 7.15
CA ILE A 81 0.17 21.00 8.20
C ILE A 81 -0.19 22.48 8.08
N GLU A 82 -1.48 22.78 7.94
CA GLU A 82 -2.00 24.15 7.86
C GLU A 82 -2.63 24.61 9.15
N THR A 83 -3.18 23.70 9.96
CA THR A 83 -3.79 24.00 11.25
C THR A 83 -3.57 22.83 12.20
N VAL A 84 -3.35 23.14 13.47
CA VAL A 84 -3.26 22.18 14.57
C VAL A 84 -4.39 22.37 15.56
N GLY A 85 -4.95 21.28 16.08
CA GLY A 85 -5.93 21.30 17.17
C GLY A 85 -5.29 21.69 18.51
N ALA A 86 -6.08 22.17 19.43
CA ALA A 86 -5.59 22.75 20.70
C ALA A 86 -4.88 21.74 21.63
N ALA A 87 -5.08 20.43 21.44
CA ALA A 87 -4.43 19.37 22.22
C ALA A 87 -3.24 18.73 21.50
N VAL A 88 -2.93 19.16 20.27
CA VAL A 88 -1.76 18.68 19.50
C VAL A 88 -0.48 19.25 20.10
N SER A 89 0.50 18.41 20.33
CA SER A 89 1.80 18.75 20.94
C SER A 89 3.01 18.38 20.10
N ASP A 90 2.89 17.34 19.27
CA ASP A 90 4.01 16.77 18.52
C ASP A 90 4.20 17.39 17.12
N PHE A 91 3.25 18.19 16.64
CA PHE A 91 3.27 18.78 15.31
C PHE A 91 3.00 20.28 15.32
N ASP A 92 3.64 20.99 14.38
CA ASP A 92 3.49 22.42 14.18
C ASP A 92 2.94 22.76 12.79
N VAL A 93 2.34 23.93 12.66
CA VAL A 93 1.95 24.51 11.37
C VAL A 93 3.21 24.68 10.50
N GLY A 94 3.13 24.20 9.26
CA GLY A 94 4.26 24.20 8.33
C GLY A 94 5.05 22.89 8.30
N ASP A 95 4.83 21.96 9.22
CA ASP A 95 5.47 20.65 9.19
C ASP A 95 5.09 19.90 7.90
N ARG A 96 6.11 19.35 7.23
CA ARG A 96 5.92 18.42 6.12
C ARG A 96 5.68 17.04 6.68
N VAL A 97 4.54 16.45 6.35
CA VAL A 97 4.06 15.18 6.93
C VAL A 97 3.59 14.21 5.85
N PHE A 98 3.64 12.92 6.19
CA PHE A 98 3.15 11.85 5.35
C PHE A 98 2.51 10.75 6.22
N GLY A 99 1.68 9.90 5.61
CA GLY A 99 1.06 8.82 6.35
C GLY A 99 -0.15 8.23 5.67
N LEU A 100 -0.99 7.59 6.49
CA LEU A 100 -2.19 6.87 6.06
C LEU A 100 -3.45 7.48 6.68
N ARG A 101 -4.39 7.89 5.82
CA ARG A 101 -5.70 8.39 6.25
C ARG A 101 -6.71 8.22 5.13
N ASN A 102 -7.82 7.57 5.40
CA ASN A 102 -8.92 7.52 4.42
C ASN A 102 -9.46 8.91 4.10
N GLY A 103 -9.74 9.17 2.83
CA GLY A 103 -10.24 10.45 2.36
C GLY A 103 -9.15 11.37 1.81
N ALA A 104 -7.99 10.83 1.46
CA ALA A 104 -6.83 11.59 1.01
C ALA A 104 -6.88 12.04 -0.48
N HIS A 105 -7.86 11.58 -1.28
CA HIS A 105 -8.10 12.13 -2.62
C HIS A 105 -8.83 13.48 -2.54
N ALA A 106 -8.29 14.41 -1.76
CA ALA A 106 -8.84 15.72 -1.48
C ALA A 106 -7.73 16.71 -1.14
N GLU A 107 -7.98 18.01 -1.33
CA GLU A 107 -6.98 19.05 -1.03
C GLU A 107 -6.61 19.14 0.45
N TYR A 108 -7.51 18.67 1.34
CA TYR A 108 -7.27 18.67 2.78
C TYR A 108 -7.76 17.38 3.43
N VAL A 109 -7.03 16.96 4.46
CA VAL A 109 -7.42 15.81 5.30
C VAL A 109 -7.11 16.12 6.78
N CYS A 110 -8.01 15.74 7.68
CA CYS A 110 -7.75 15.78 9.13
C CYS A 110 -7.17 14.45 9.59
N VAL A 111 -6.07 14.51 10.33
CA VAL A 111 -5.37 13.33 10.85
C VAL A 111 -5.14 13.54 12.36
N ARG A 112 -5.43 12.50 13.15
CA ARG A 112 -5.12 12.55 14.59
C ARG A 112 -3.61 12.52 14.79
N GLU A 113 -3.11 13.27 15.77
CA GLU A 113 -1.72 13.27 16.17
C GLU A 113 -1.19 11.85 16.50
N ALA A 114 -1.98 11.08 17.25
CA ALA A 114 -1.69 9.68 17.58
C ALA A 114 -1.98 8.70 16.43
N GLY A 115 -2.35 9.21 15.24
CA GLY A 115 -2.68 8.40 14.06
C GLY A 115 -1.47 7.92 13.29
N LEU A 116 -1.73 7.51 12.05
CA LEU A 116 -0.72 7.00 11.12
C LEU A 116 -0.08 8.17 10.36
N ILE A 117 0.66 8.99 11.05
CA ILE A 117 1.30 10.20 10.54
C ILE A 117 2.71 10.35 11.11
N ALA A 118 3.65 10.83 10.28
CA ALA A 118 5.01 11.19 10.69
C ALA A 118 5.49 12.41 9.92
N ARG A 119 6.51 13.13 10.47
CA ARG A 119 7.25 14.14 9.72
C ARG A 119 8.01 13.49 8.57
N MET A 120 7.97 14.10 7.40
CA MET A 120 8.69 13.62 6.23
C MET A 120 10.21 13.64 6.47
N PRO A 121 10.94 12.62 5.99
CA PRO A 121 12.40 12.65 5.93
C PRO A 121 12.91 13.87 5.14
N ALA A 122 14.05 14.42 5.55
CA ALA A 122 14.67 15.54 4.84
C ALA A 122 15.03 15.17 3.39
N GLY A 123 14.74 16.07 2.46
CA GLY A 123 15.04 15.88 1.03
C GLY A 123 14.05 15.01 0.27
N MET A 124 13.10 14.36 0.93
CA MET A 124 12.06 13.55 0.27
C MET A 124 11.03 14.45 -0.42
N THR A 125 10.62 14.12 -1.62
CA THR A 125 9.52 14.79 -2.33
C THR A 125 8.17 14.34 -1.78
N PHE A 126 7.09 15.13 -2.02
CA PHE A 126 5.74 14.72 -1.62
C PHE A 126 5.27 13.46 -2.37
N ASP A 127 5.64 13.34 -3.63
CA ASP A 127 5.31 12.17 -4.46
C ASP A 127 5.93 10.90 -3.89
N GLU A 128 7.21 10.95 -3.52
CA GLU A 128 7.89 9.82 -2.87
C GLU A 128 7.24 9.48 -1.53
N ALA A 129 6.96 10.49 -0.70
CA ALA A 129 6.40 10.31 0.62
C ALA A 129 4.97 9.76 0.58
N ALA A 130 4.15 10.18 -0.38
CA ALA A 130 2.82 9.61 -0.58
C ALA A 130 2.87 8.15 -1.02
N GLY A 131 3.88 7.75 -1.81
CA GLY A 131 3.95 6.42 -2.44
C GLY A 131 4.64 5.34 -1.61
N VAL A 132 4.82 5.50 -0.30
CA VAL A 132 5.58 4.52 0.50
C VAL A 132 4.80 3.85 1.62
N CYS A 133 3.76 4.48 2.15
CA CYS A 133 3.15 4.06 3.41
C CYS A 133 2.30 2.79 3.31
N ASP A 134 1.34 2.73 2.36
CA ASP A 134 0.39 1.61 2.26
C ASP A 134 1.13 0.31 1.89
N GLY A 135 1.96 0.36 0.85
CA GLY A 135 2.74 -0.80 0.41
C GLY A 135 3.68 -1.33 1.48
N MET A 136 4.37 -0.43 2.20
CA MET A 136 5.27 -0.80 3.28
C MET A 136 4.53 -1.39 4.48
N SER A 137 3.47 -0.74 4.95
CA SER A 137 2.70 -1.22 6.10
C SER A 137 2.06 -2.58 5.84
N GLN A 138 1.54 -2.80 4.61
CA GLN A 138 1.06 -4.12 4.20
C GLN A 138 2.19 -5.15 4.19
N ALA A 139 3.34 -4.82 3.59
CA ALA A 139 4.49 -5.71 3.54
C ALA A 139 5.00 -6.07 4.94
N ALA A 140 5.14 -5.09 5.83
CA ALA A 140 5.55 -5.30 7.23
C ALA A 140 4.61 -6.27 7.96
N GLY A 141 3.30 -6.08 7.82
CA GLY A 141 2.30 -7.00 8.38
C GLY A 141 2.45 -8.41 7.83
N HIS A 142 2.56 -8.57 6.51
CA HIS A 142 2.68 -9.88 5.87
C HIS A 142 3.99 -10.61 6.22
N LEU A 143 5.12 -9.90 6.30
CA LEU A 143 6.40 -10.47 6.70
C LEU A 143 6.38 -10.91 8.18
N ARG A 144 5.76 -10.10 9.04
CA ARG A 144 5.56 -10.42 10.47
C ARG A 144 4.71 -11.67 10.65
N GLU A 145 3.57 -11.77 9.96
CA GLU A 145 2.69 -12.93 9.97
C GLU A 145 3.34 -14.17 9.34
N GLY A 146 4.22 -13.96 8.36
CA GLY A 146 5.04 -15.01 7.77
C GLY A 146 6.20 -15.46 8.67
N GLY A 147 6.46 -14.80 9.80
CA GLY A 147 7.60 -15.09 10.65
C GLY A 147 8.95 -14.89 9.96
N VAL A 148 9.04 -13.89 9.06
CA VAL A 148 10.26 -13.63 8.29
C VAL A 148 11.32 -13.00 9.20
N GLU A 149 12.48 -13.65 9.26
CA GLU A 149 13.62 -13.26 10.06
C GLU A 149 14.95 -13.60 9.36
N THR A 150 16.07 -13.33 10.02
CA THR A 150 17.40 -13.62 9.47
C THR A 150 17.54 -15.07 9.04
N GLY A 151 17.97 -15.28 7.79
CA GLY A 151 18.16 -16.59 7.19
C GLY A 151 16.89 -17.23 6.58
N THR A 152 15.70 -16.64 6.73
CA THR A 152 14.47 -17.10 6.08
C THR A 152 14.63 -17.06 4.56
N ARG A 153 14.35 -18.17 3.87
CA ARG A 153 14.25 -18.21 2.41
C ARG A 153 12.84 -17.78 2.01
N LEU A 154 12.72 -16.52 1.58
CA LEU A 154 11.48 -15.89 1.20
C LEU A 154 11.33 -15.83 -0.33
N LEU A 155 10.21 -16.27 -0.87
CA LEU A 155 9.80 -15.92 -2.22
C LEU A 155 8.71 -14.85 -2.18
N VAL A 156 8.93 -13.75 -2.93
CA VAL A 156 7.94 -12.67 -3.12
C VAL A 156 7.38 -12.75 -4.53
N TYR A 157 6.13 -13.20 -4.66
CA TYR A 157 5.43 -13.22 -5.94
C TYR A 157 4.73 -11.89 -6.20
N GLY A 158 5.01 -11.27 -7.36
CA GLY A 158 4.56 -9.91 -7.67
C GLY A 158 5.46 -8.83 -7.06
N ALA A 159 6.75 -9.10 -7.00
CA ALA A 159 7.78 -8.28 -6.37
C ALA A 159 7.92 -6.86 -6.94
N SER A 160 7.33 -6.56 -8.10
CA SER A 160 7.37 -5.24 -8.73
C SER A 160 6.17 -4.33 -8.40
N GLY A 161 5.16 -4.82 -7.66
CA GLY A 161 4.04 -4.00 -7.20
C GLY A 161 4.37 -3.18 -5.95
N SER A 162 3.45 -2.34 -5.46
CA SER A 162 3.65 -1.51 -4.26
C SER A 162 4.08 -2.35 -3.04
N CYS A 163 3.24 -3.29 -2.62
CA CYS A 163 3.55 -4.21 -1.52
C CYS A 163 4.79 -5.08 -1.82
N GLY A 164 4.96 -5.54 -3.08
CA GLY A 164 6.08 -6.38 -3.47
C GLY A 164 7.43 -5.67 -3.39
N THR A 165 7.53 -4.44 -3.89
CA THR A 165 8.77 -3.64 -3.81
C THR A 165 9.13 -3.29 -2.36
N ALA A 166 8.13 -3.07 -1.52
CA ALA A 166 8.33 -2.87 -0.10
C ALA A 166 8.76 -4.16 0.60
N ALA A 167 8.12 -5.29 0.30
CA ALA A 167 8.47 -6.59 0.90
C ALA A 167 9.91 -7.02 0.59
N VAL A 168 10.39 -6.79 -0.64
CA VAL A 168 11.79 -7.09 -1.01
C VAL A 168 12.75 -6.27 -0.16
N GLN A 169 12.53 -4.96 -0.02
CA GLN A 169 13.41 -4.08 0.76
C GLN A 169 13.37 -4.42 2.25
N LEU A 170 12.18 -4.59 2.83
CA LEU A 170 12.02 -4.94 4.24
C LEU A 170 12.59 -6.32 4.58
N ALA A 171 12.36 -7.34 3.73
CA ALA A 171 12.89 -8.68 3.95
C ALA A 171 14.43 -8.70 3.95
N ARG A 172 15.05 -7.91 3.06
CA ARG A 172 16.50 -7.69 3.08
C ARG A 172 16.96 -7.10 4.42
N GLU A 173 16.27 -6.06 4.92
CA GLU A 173 16.59 -5.45 6.22
C GLU A 173 16.46 -6.42 7.39
N LEU A 174 15.52 -7.37 7.30
CA LEU A 174 15.35 -8.46 8.27
C LEU A 174 16.40 -9.58 8.12
N GLY A 175 17.27 -9.52 7.11
CA GLY A 175 18.31 -10.53 6.87
C GLY A 175 17.80 -11.81 6.21
N ALA A 176 16.64 -11.78 5.54
CA ALA A 176 16.12 -12.90 4.78
C ALA A 176 16.85 -13.05 3.44
N HIS A 177 16.88 -14.27 2.90
CA HIS A 177 17.30 -14.54 1.52
C HIS A 177 16.08 -14.41 0.60
N VAL A 178 16.09 -13.41 -0.27
CA VAL A 178 14.92 -12.99 -1.05
C VAL A 178 15.01 -13.47 -2.50
N THR A 179 14.10 -14.37 -2.88
CA THR A 179 13.81 -14.70 -4.29
C THR A 179 12.56 -13.91 -4.72
N ALA A 180 12.72 -13.05 -5.71
CA ALA A 180 11.66 -12.19 -6.21
C ALA A 180 11.12 -12.66 -7.55
N VAL A 181 9.79 -12.64 -7.73
CA VAL A 181 9.13 -13.02 -9.00
C VAL A 181 8.45 -11.80 -9.61
N CYS A 182 8.88 -11.41 -10.80
CA CYS A 182 8.33 -10.28 -11.54
C CYS A 182 8.35 -10.55 -13.06
N ASN A 183 7.94 -9.55 -13.88
CA ASN A 183 8.07 -9.63 -15.33
C ASN A 183 9.43 -9.09 -15.80
N THR A 184 9.80 -9.36 -17.06
CA THR A 184 11.08 -9.01 -17.68
C THR A 184 11.47 -7.55 -17.46
N LYS A 185 10.54 -6.60 -17.67
CA LYS A 185 10.80 -5.16 -17.56
C LYS A 185 11.26 -4.72 -16.16
N ASN A 186 10.93 -5.49 -15.12
CA ASN A 186 11.16 -5.13 -13.72
C ASN A 186 12.32 -5.91 -13.06
N VAL A 187 12.98 -6.82 -13.78
CA VAL A 187 14.08 -7.65 -13.23
C VAL A 187 15.21 -6.78 -12.66
N ALA A 188 15.67 -5.80 -13.44
CA ALA A 188 16.75 -4.91 -13.01
C ALA A 188 16.36 -4.08 -11.78
N LEU A 189 15.13 -3.52 -11.77
CA LEU A 189 14.59 -2.77 -10.64
C LEU A 189 14.57 -3.64 -9.38
N VAL A 190 13.92 -4.78 -9.43
CA VAL A 190 13.71 -5.63 -8.24
C VAL A 190 15.05 -6.13 -7.67
N ARG A 191 16.02 -6.43 -8.54
CA ARG A 191 17.40 -6.73 -8.12
C ARG A 191 18.04 -5.54 -7.39
N SER A 192 17.86 -4.33 -7.90
CA SER A 192 18.40 -3.10 -7.26
C SER A 192 17.74 -2.75 -5.92
N LEU A 193 16.58 -3.33 -5.61
CA LEU A 193 15.90 -3.21 -4.31
C LEU A 193 16.43 -4.22 -3.28
N GLY A 194 17.28 -5.15 -3.69
CA GLY A 194 17.96 -6.07 -2.79
C GLY A 194 17.47 -7.51 -2.84
N ALA A 195 16.78 -7.93 -3.91
CA ALA A 195 16.52 -9.34 -4.14
C ALA A 195 17.82 -10.08 -4.48
N ASP A 196 18.08 -11.22 -3.80
CA ASP A 196 19.24 -12.08 -4.05
C ASP A 196 19.06 -12.83 -5.37
N GLU A 197 17.84 -13.32 -5.63
CA GLU A 197 17.47 -13.97 -6.88
C GLU A 197 16.24 -13.31 -7.49
N VAL A 198 16.17 -13.23 -8.82
CA VAL A 198 15.01 -12.72 -9.54
C VAL A 198 14.59 -13.69 -10.62
N ILE A 199 13.34 -14.13 -10.56
CA ILE A 199 12.71 -15.04 -11.52
C ILE A 199 11.75 -14.23 -12.39
N ASP A 200 11.98 -14.25 -13.71
CA ASP A 200 11.07 -13.69 -14.69
C ASP A 200 9.95 -14.69 -15.00
N TYR A 201 8.73 -14.42 -14.52
CA TYR A 201 7.61 -15.35 -14.71
C TYR A 201 7.15 -15.50 -16.17
N LEU A 202 7.63 -14.65 -17.09
CA LEU A 202 7.39 -14.79 -18.53
C LEU A 202 8.34 -15.82 -19.17
N GLN A 203 9.45 -16.14 -18.51
CA GLN A 203 10.47 -17.08 -19.00
C GLN A 203 10.47 -18.37 -18.20
N GLU A 204 10.22 -18.29 -16.89
CA GLU A 204 10.38 -19.41 -15.97
C GLU A 204 9.21 -19.52 -14.99
N ASP A 205 8.87 -20.74 -14.63
CA ASP A 205 7.92 -21.04 -13.55
C ASP A 205 8.68 -21.49 -12.30
N PHE A 206 8.66 -20.66 -11.24
CA PHE A 206 9.39 -20.97 -10.00
C PHE A 206 8.99 -22.30 -9.38
N THR A 207 7.75 -22.76 -9.60
CA THR A 207 7.26 -24.05 -9.07
C THR A 207 7.91 -25.27 -9.73
N LYS A 208 8.60 -25.06 -10.84
CA LYS A 208 9.29 -26.13 -11.61
C LYS A 208 10.80 -26.14 -11.40
N LYS A 209 11.36 -25.18 -10.65
CA LYS A 209 12.81 -25.07 -10.44
C LYS A 209 13.36 -26.04 -9.39
N GLY A 210 12.52 -26.73 -8.64
CA GLY A 210 12.94 -27.63 -7.56
C GLY A 210 13.43 -26.92 -6.30
N GLN A 211 13.49 -25.59 -6.30
CA GLN A 211 13.83 -24.78 -5.12
C GLN A 211 12.67 -24.79 -4.11
N THR A 212 13.01 -24.71 -2.82
CA THR A 212 12.04 -24.65 -1.74
C THR A 212 12.27 -23.46 -0.83
N TYR A 213 11.18 -22.90 -0.33
CA TYR A 213 11.14 -21.69 0.45
C TYR A 213 10.49 -21.95 1.81
N ASP A 214 10.91 -21.19 2.82
CA ASP A 214 10.30 -21.24 4.15
C ASP A 214 8.99 -20.43 4.14
N VAL A 215 8.98 -19.32 3.38
CA VAL A 215 7.81 -18.46 3.20
C VAL A 215 7.63 -18.12 1.72
N ILE A 216 6.39 -18.19 1.22
CA ILE A 216 5.99 -17.65 -0.08
C ILE A 216 4.93 -16.57 0.17
N LEU A 217 5.27 -15.31 -0.13
CA LEU A 217 4.36 -14.18 -0.09
C LEU A 217 3.76 -13.94 -1.49
N ASP A 218 2.46 -14.12 -1.65
CA ASP A 218 1.72 -13.70 -2.85
C ASP A 218 1.24 -12.25 -2.66
N ALA A 219 2.08 -11.28 -3.02
CA ALA A 219 1.82 -9.85 -2.87
C ALA A 219 0.78 -9.28 -3.85
N VAL A 220 0.21 -10.09 -4.73
CA VAL A 220 -0.75 -9.65 -5.77
C VAL A 220 -2.00 -10.51 -5.86
N GLY A 221 -2.12 -11.59 -5.07
CA GLY A 221 -3.27 -12.48 -5.09
C GLY A 221 -3.48 -13.22 -6.42
N LYS A 222 -2.44 -13.40 -7.23
CA LYS A 222 -2.54 -14.06 -8.56
C LYS A 222 -1.98 -15.46 -8.60
N HIS A 223 -1.35 -15.90 -7.54
CA HIS A 223 -0.90 -17.29 -7.41
C HIS A 223 -1.83 -18.10 -6.50
N SER A 224 -1.53 -19.36 -6.20
CA SER A 224 -2.33 -20.16 -5.28
C SER A 224 -1.46 -21.11 -4.45
N PHE A 225 -1.89 -21.37 -3.24
CA PHE A 225 -1.26 -22.36 -2.37
C PHE A 225 -1.07 -23.71 -3.04
N PHE A 226 -2.10 -24.21 -3.74
CA PHE A 226 -2.04 -25.54 -4.37
C PHE A 226 -0.97 -25.65 -5.43
N ARG A 227 -0.71 -24.59 -6.19
CA ARG A 227 0.38 -24.53 -7.16
C ARG A 227 1.74 -24.39 -6.50
N SER A 228 1.83 -23.64 -5.41
CA SER A 228 3.07 -23.30 -4.70
C SER A 228 3.50 -24.36 -3.67
N ARG A 229 2.59 -25.21 -3.22
CA ARG A 229 2.82 -26.07 -2.04
C ARG A 229 4.07 -26.96 -2.14
N HIS A 230 4.45 -27.37 -3.35
CA HIS A 230 5.66 -28.21 -3.55
C HIS A 230 6.95 -27.41 -3.50
N SER A 231 6.87 -26.09 -3.65
CA SER A 231 7.98 -25.15 -3.46
C SER A 231 8.06 -24.64 -2.01
N LEU A 232 7.22 -25.12 -1.08
CA LEU A 232 7.37 -24.87 0.34
C LEU A 232 8.03 -26.06 1.03
N VAL A 233 8.91 -25.78 1.99
CA VAL A 233 9.43 -26.80 2.90
C VAL A 233 8.32 -27.39 3.77
N PRO A 234 8.53 -28.55 4.40
CA PRO A 234 7.66 -28.99 5.49
C PRO A 234 7.65 -27.96 6.62
N GLY A 235 6.47 -27.50 7.03
CA GLY A 235 6.32 -26.40 7.98
C GLY A 235 6.23 -25.02 7.34
N GLY A 236 6.56 -24.87 6.06
CA GLY A 236 6.58 -23.58 5.37
C GLY A 236 5.20 -22.92 5.21
N LEU A 237 5.20 -21.60 5.03
CA LEU A 237 4.03 -20.74 5.03
C LEU A 237 3.76 -20.13 3.65
N TYR A 238 2.51 -20.17 3.23
CA TYR A 238 2.00 -19.38 2.10
C TYR A 238 1.20 -18.20 2.63
N VAL A 239 1.75 -16.99 2.51
CA VAL A 239 1.09 -15.76 2.95
C VAL A 239 0.28 -15.20 1.78
N ALA A 240 -1.05 -15.24 1.93
CA ALA A 240 -2.00 -14.81 0.91
C ALA A 240 -2.53 -13.41 1.23
N THR A 241 -2.41 -12.48 0.29
CA THR A 241 -2.86 -11.09 0.47
C THR A 241 -4.28 -10.85 -0.06
N ASP A 242 -4.82 -11.74 -0.86
CA ASP A 242 -6.13 -11.58 -1.51
C ASP A 242 -6.85 -12.95 -1.62
N ARG A 243 -8.07 -12.93 -2.15
CA ARG A 243 -8.97 -14.07 -2.40
C ARG A 243 -9.54 -14.72 -1.14
N LEU A 244 -10.82 -14.48 -0.90
CA LEU A 244 -11.55 -14.96 0.28
C LEU A 244 -11.49 -16.49 0.50
N TYR A 245 -11.25 -17.30 -0.52
CA TYR A 245 -11.09 -18.75 -0.34
C TYR A 245 -9.85 -19.14 0.47
N ASN A 246 -8.87 -18.21 0.60
CA ASN A 246 -7.71 -18.46 1.45
C ASN A 246 -8.07 -18.47 2.94
N PHE A 247 -9.17 -17.82 3.35
CA PHE A 247 -9.62 -17.84 4.74
C PHE A 247 -9.99 -19.25 5.24
N PRO A 248 -10.96 -19.99 4.64
CA PRO A 248 -11.21 -21.36 5.03
C PRO A 248 -10.00 -22.28 4.82
N LEU A 249 -9.17 -22.02 3.81
CA LEU A 249 -7.97 -22.79 3.57
C LEU A 249 -6.93 -22.60 4.69
N ALA A 250 -6.79 -21.39 5.23
CA ALA A 250 -5.95 -21.12 6.39
C ALA A 250 -6.39 -21.93 7.61
N LEU A 251 -7.70 -21.97 7.89
CA LEU A 251 -8.26 -22.79 8.99
C LEU A 251 -7.95 -24.29 8.81
N VAL A 252 -8.20 -24.82 7.62
CA VAL A 252 -7.96 -26.26 7.34
C VAL A 252 -6.48 -26.60 7.43
N THR A 253 -5.61 -25.79 6.84
CA THR A 253 -4.16 -26.06 6.83
C THR A 253 -3.49 -25.85 8.17
N SER A 254 -4.06 -25.03 9.07
CA SER A 254 -3.55 -24.86 10.45
C SER A 254 -3.66 -26.16 11.26
N TRP A 255 -4.65 -26.98 10.99
CA TRP A 255 -4.95 -28.22 11.74
C TRP A 255 -4.35 -29.46 11.08
N LEU A 256 -4.42 -29.57 9.77
CA LEU A 256 -4.14 -30.82 9.02
C LEU A 256 -2.89 -30.72 8.15
N GLY A 257 -2.29 -29.51 7.98
CA GLY A 257 -1.29 -29.28 6.97
C GLY A 257 0.15 -29.34 7.50
N ARG A 258 1.03 -30.07 6.79
CA ARG A 258 2.49 -29.92 6.94
C ARG A 258 3.00 -28.58 6.37
N ARG A 259 2.20 -27.90 5.56
CA ARG A 259 2.42 -26.55 5.00
C ARG A 259 1.16 -25.76 5.24
N LYS A 260 1.29 -24.50 5.62
CA LYS A 260 0.16 -23.70 6.11
C LYS A 260 -0.10 -22.52 5.20
N VAL A 261 -1.37 -22.13 5.13
CA VAL A 261 -1.78 -20.86 4.56
C VAL A 261 -1.99 -19.87 5.70
N VAL A 262 -1.43 -18.70 5.55
CA VAL A 262 -1.72 -17.53 6.41
C VAL A 262 -2.48 -16.54 5.54
N PHE A 263 -3.68 -16.18 5.95
CA PHE A 263 -4.49 -15.17 5.29
C PHE A 263 -4.60 -13.99 6.24
N THR A 264 -3.96 -12.89 5.88
CA THR A 264 -3.88 -11.72 6.74
C THR A 264 -4.66 -10.56 6.12
N VAL A 265 -5.42 -9.88 6.96
CA VAL A 265 -5.85 -8.51 6.71
C VAL A 265 -4.95 -7.64 7.57
N SER A 266 -3.82 -7.26 7.03
CA SER A 266 -2.81 -6.49 7.77
C SER A 266 -3.40 -5.16 8.22
N GLY A 267 -3.45 -4.95 9.53
CA GLY A 267 -3.76 -3.64 10.12
C GLY A 267 -2.53 -2.74 10.02
N HIS A 268 -2.72 -1.50 9.61
CA HIS A 268 -1.66 -0.49 9.65
C HIS A 268 -1.33 -0.14 11.10
N GLN A 269 -0.05 -0.10 11.45
CA GLN A 269 0.45 0.28 12.78
C GLN A 269 1.27 1.57 12.68
N ARG A 270 1.17 2.42 13.71
CA ARG A 270 1.97 3.66 13.78
C ARG A 270 3.47 3.35 13.75
N ASP A 271 3.86 2.32 14.47
CA ASP A 271 5.27 1.89 14.53
C ASP A 271 5.84 1.51 13.17
N ASP A 272 5.00 0.97 12.26
CA ASP A 272 5.43 0.67 10.89
C ASP A 272 5.78 1.98 10.13
N ILE A 273 5.04 3.07 10.34
CA ILE A 273 5.31 4.37 9.71
C ILE A 273 6.58 5.03 10.28
N LEU A 274 6.79 4.93 11.58
CA LEU A 274 8.00 5.44 12.24
C LEU A 274 9.23 4.64 11.80
N PHE A 275 9.14 3.32 11.75
CA PHE A 275 10.20 2.45 11.25
C PHE A 275 10.52 2.72 9.77
N LEU A 276 9.48 2.92 8.95
CA LEU A 276 9.67 3.33 7.55
C LEU A 276 10.47 4.62 7.44
N LYS A 277 10.12 5.64 8.25
CA LYS A 277 10.84 6.91 8.28
C LYS A 277 12.34 6.69 8.59
N GLU A 278 12.65 5.90 9.61
CA GLU A 278 14.04 5.56 10.00
C GLU A 278 14.80 4.86 8.85
N LEU A 279 14.17 3.92 8.16
CA LEU A 279 14.78 3.24 7.02
C LEU A 279 15.08 4.18 5.86
N ILE A 280 14.17 5.13 5.57
CA ILE A 280 14.37 6.12 4.52
C ILE A 280 15.51 7.08 4.89
N GLU A 281 15.54 7.59 6.13
CA GLU A 281 16.59 8.48 6.62
C GLU A 281 17.97 7.80 6.62
N ALA A 282 18.00 6.50 6.84
CA ALA A 282 19.22 5.70 6.74
C ALA A 282 19.59 5.30 5.29
N GLY A 283 18.80 5.69 4.28
CA GLY A 283 19.02 5.31 2.88
C GLY A 283 18.81 3.82 2.57
N ARG A 284 18.11 3.11 3.47
CA ARG A 284 17.86 1.66 3.37
C ARG A 284 16.52 1.30 2.76
N PHE A 285 15.65 2.28 2.55
CA PHE A 285 14.36 2.13 1.86
C PHE A 285 14.14 3.30 0.92
N ARG A 286 13.60 3.04 -0.26
CA ARG A 286 13.26 4.06 -1.24
C ARG A 286 11.89 3.84 -1.86
N ALA A 287 11.23 4.92 -2.23
CA ALA A 287 9.99 4.89 -2.99
C ALA A 287 10.23 4.32 -4.40
N VAL A 288 9.23 3.58 -4.90
CA VAL A 288 9.17 3.16 -6.31
C VAL A 288 7.89 3.75 -6.89
N ILE A 289 8.05 4.78 -7.72
CA ILE A 289 6.95 5.46 -8.40
C ILE A 289 6.98 5.08 -9.87
N ASP A 290 5.85 4.66 -10.40
CA ASP A 290 5.68 4.34 -11.83
C ASP A 290 5.27 5.56 -12.62
N ARG A 291 4.19 6.22 -12.19
CA ARG A 291 3.60 7.37 -12.87
C ARG A 291 2.99 8.34 -11.86
N THR A 292 2.96 9.60 -12.28
CA THR A 292 2.26 10.68 -11.60
C THR A 292 1.17 11.22 -12.51
N TYR A 293 0.00 11.49 -11.94
CA TYR A 293 -1.15 12.09 -12.62
C TYR A 293 -1.62 13.31 -11.80
N PRO A 294 -2.18 14.34 -12.42
CA PRO A 294 -2.93 15.35 -11.67
C PRO A 294 -4.20 14.72 -11.06
N LEU A 295 -4.71 15.28 -9.98
CA LEU A 295 -5.91 14.76 -9.28
C LEU A 295 -7.11 14.63 -10.24
N GLU A 296 -7.22 15.53 -11.18
CA GLU A 296 -8.26 15.58 -12.21
C GLU A 296 -8.30 14.30 -13.08
N ASP A 297 -7.15 13.65 -13.26
CA ASP A 297 -7.00 12.45 -14.09
C ASP A 297 -7.15 11.15 -13.28
N VAL A 298 -7.76 11.21 -12.11
CA VAL A 298 -7.95 10.07 -11.19
C VAL A 298 -8.62 8.86 -11.86
N VAL A 299 -9.53 9.09 -12.81
CA VAL A 299 -10.22 8.02 -13.55
C VAL A 299 -9.21 7.24 -14.39
N GLU A 300 -8.33 7.93 -15.12
CA GLU A 300 -7.28 7.32 -15.92
C GLU A 300 -6.25 6.62 -15.06
N ALA A 301 -5.77 7.27 -14.00
CA ALA A 301 -4.86 6.68 -13.01
C ALA A 301 -5.43 5.38 -12.42
N THR A 302 -6.73 5.38 -12.11
CA THR A 302 -7.44 4.20 -11.59
C THR A 302 -7.52 3.07 -12.63
N ARG A 303 -7.85 3.39 -13.89
CA ARG A 303 -7.83 2.41 -14.98
C ARG A 303 -6.45 1.80 -15.18
N TYR A 304 -5.41 2.63 -15.10
CA TYR A 304 -4.04 2.15 -15.17
C TYR A 304 -3.70 1.20 -14.02
N VAL A 305 -4.04 1.53 -12.77
CA VAL A 305 -3.83 0.63 -11.62
C VAL A 305 -4.58 -0.68 -11.79
N GLU A 306 -5.80 -0.66 -12.34
CA GLU A 306 -6.61 -1.85 -12.60
C GLU A 306 -6.11 -2.71 -13.76
N SER A 307 -5.29 -2.18 -14.64
CA SER A 307 -4.67 -2.95 -15.74
C SER A 307 -3.64 -3.99 -15.27
N TRP A 308 -3.18 -3.91 -14.01
CA TRP A 308 -2.13 -4.75 -13.43
C TRP A 308 -0.74 -4.56 -14.07
N GLN A 309 -0.53 -3.46 -14.80
CA GLN A 309 0.72 -3.18 -15.49
C GLN A 309 1.66 -2.25 -14.71
N LYS A 310 1.17 -1.66 -13.60
CA LYS A 310 1.96 -0.72 -12.82
C LYS A 310 3.16 -1.36 -12.14
N THR A 311 4.20 -0.57 -11.98
CA THR A 311 5.42 -0.88 -11.20
C THR A 311 5.45 0.04 -9.98
N GLY A 312 5.55 -0.50 -8.75
CA GLY A 312 5.50 0.34 -7.54
C GLY A 312 4.16 1.04 -7.40
N ASN A 313 4.19 2.38 -7.28
CA ASN A 313 3.05 3.22 -6.93
C ASN A 313 2.64 4.17 -8.06
N VAL A 314 1.36 4.54 -8.08
CA VAL A 314 0.79 5.56 -8.96
C VAL A 314 0.35 6.73 -8.10
N VAL A 315 0.95 7.89 -8.32
CA VAL A 315 0.76 9.10 -7.53
C VAL A 315 -0.25 10.02 -8.18
N LEU A 316 -1.06 10.69 -7.37
CA LEU A 316 -1.89 11.82 -7.75
C LEU A 316 -1.34 13.09 -7.10
N THR A 317 -1.07 14.14 -7.88
CA THR A 317 -0.66 15.46 -7.40
C THR A 317 -1.84 16.41 -7.30
N LEU A 318 -1.90 17.19 -6.22
CA LEU A 318 -3.02 18.08 -5.93
C LEU A 318 -2.74 19.56 -6.21
N ASN A 319 -1.49 19.93 -6.34
CA ASN A 319 -1.12 21.30 -6.72
C ASN A 319 -0.38 21.22 -8.04
N GLY A 320 -1.03 21.65 -9.12
CA GLY A 320 -0.45 21.64 -10.46
C GLY A 320 0.98 22.17 -10.44
N GLY A 321 1.94 21.26 -10.57
CA GLY A 321 3.27 21.51 -11.09
C GLY A 321 4.10 22.66 -10.52
N LEU A 322 4.00 23.03 -9.26
CA LEU A 322 4.98 23.87 -8.56
C LEU A 322 5.83 23.02 -7.63
N ALA A 323 6.50 22.03 -8.23
CA ALA A 323 7.68 21.43 -7.65
C ALA A 323 8.86 22.30 -8.04
N ARG A 324 9.44 23.02 -7.10
CA ARG A 324 10.86 23.32 -7.06
C ARG A 324 11.32 23.40 -5.62
#